data_d14ddbb84f937eb08807dae4cbecf0c2
#
_entry.id   d14ddbb84f937eb08807dae4cbecf0c2
#
_cell.length_a   1.000
_cell.length_b   1.000
_cell.length_c   1.000
_cell.angle_alpha   90.00
_cell.angle_beta   90.00
_cell.angle_gamma   90.00
#
_symmetry.space_group_name_H-M   'P 1'
#
loop_
_entity.id
_entity.type
_entity.pdbx_description
1 polymer ?
#
loop_
_entity_poly.entity_id
_entity_poly.type
_entity_poly.pdbx_seq_one_letter_code
_entity_poly.pdbx_strand_id
1 'polypeptide(L)'
;MNKNQIRRQLLDIRNSLKNKTYLSEQISSKLISHIQVNFTNPKIASFVSLKNEIDTQTINNHFENIYLPIIHPFIKHGLWFAKDSKSYYLNKYKIKEPIYSVKDIVTAWELDIIIVPIVGFTSDKFRIGMGGGFYDYNLSFKKTHKYPLTIGIAFDEQQNNAIIRDIHDIKLDLIITPTRIL
;
A
#
# COMPACT_ATOMS: atom_id res chain seq x y z
N MET A 1 -5.05 23.14 -9.28
CA MET A 1 -5.83 22.31 -8.31
C MET A 1 -4.96 22.06 -7.09
N ASN A 2 -5.54 22.09 -5.90
CA ASN A 2 -4.80 21.69 -4.70
C ASN A 2 -4.84 20.17 -4.47
N LYS A 3 -4.02 19.66 -3.55
CA LYS A 3 -3.89 18.22 -3.26
C LYS A 3 -5.22 17.53 -2.91
N ASN A 4 -6.14 18.25 -2.23
CA ASN A 4 -7.46 17.69 -1.87
C ASN A 4 -8.41 17.58 -3.07
N GLN A 5 -8.35 18.53 -3.99
CA GLN A 5 -9.14 18.48 -5.23
C GLN A 5 -8.68 17.33 -6.12
N ILE A 6 -7.36 17.16 -6.29
CA ILE A 6 -6.79 16.04 -7.05
C ILE A 6 -7.18 14.70 -6.43
N ARG A 7 -7.08 14.59 -5.09
CA ARG A 7 -7.48 13.37 -4.37
C ARG A 7 -8.93 13.00 -4.61
N ARG A 8 -9.85 13.98 -4.51
CA ARG A 8 -11.27 13.76 -4.75
C ARG A 8 -11.52 13.28 -6.18
N GLN A 9 -10.95 13.95 -7.17
CA GLN A 9 -11.07 13.57 -8.57
C GLN A 9 -10.59 12.13 -8.82
N LEU A 10 -9.43 11.74 -8.26
CA LEU A 10 -8.88 10.39 -8.43
C LEU A 10 -9.73 9.33 -7.71
N LEU A 11 -10.32 9.67 -6.55
CA LEU A 11 -11.27 8.80 -5.88
C LEU A 11 -12.55 8.60 -6.71
N ASP A 12 -13.07 9.64 -7.33
CA ASP A 12 -14.24 9.56 -8.20
C ASP A 12 -13.93 8.69 -9.44
N ILE A 13 -12.77 8.87 -10.06
CA ILE A 13 -12.28 8.00 -11.15
C ILE A 13 -12.23 6.55 -10.66
N ARG A 14 -11.55 6.26 -9.54
CA ARG A 14 -11.43 4.91 -8.98
C ARG A 14 -12.81 4.30 -8.68
N ASN A 15 -13.74 5.09 -8.17
CA ASN A 15 -15.08 4.63 -7.84
C ASN A 15 -15.90 4.27 -9.07
N SER A 16 -15.73 5.00 -10.19
CA SER A 16 -16.46 4.80 -11.44
C SER A 16 -15.92 3.66 -12.31
N LEU A 17 -14.71 3.15 -12.03
CA LEU A 17 -14.12 2.06 -12.80
C LEU A 17 -15.01 0.82 -12.80
N LYS A 18 -15.14 0.22 -13.98
CA LYS A 18 -15.79 -1.09 -14.18
C LYS A 18 -14.73 -2.21 -14.10
N ASN A 19 -15.20 -3.43 -13.88
CA ASN A 19 -14.35 -4.63 -13.90
C ASN A 19 -13.17 -4.60 -12.89
N LYS A 20 -13.33 -3.92 -11.75
CA LYS A 20 -12.29 -3.79 -10.73
C LYS A 20 -11.75 -5.14 -10.25
N THR A 21 -12.61 -6.16 -10.14
CA THR A 21 -12.19 -7.52 -9.75
C THR A 21 -11.18 -8.07 -10.75
N TYR A 22 -11.50 -8.04 -12.03
CA TYR A 22 -10.59 -8.50 -13.08
C TYR A 22 -9.27 -7.72 -13.12
N LEU A 23 -9.34 -6.38 -13.00
CA LEU A 23 -8.16 -5.53 -12.95
C LEU A 23 -7.30 -5.81 -11.70
N SER A 24 -7.92 -6.08 -10.56
CA SER A 24 -7.22 -6.48 -9.33
C SER A 24 -6.51 -7.82 -9.47
N GLU A 25 -7.12 -8.79 -10.16
CA GLU A 25 -6.51 -10.08 -10.46
C GLU A 25 -5.27 -9.93 -11.36
N GLN A 26 -5.32 -9.08 -12.38
CA GLN A 26 -4.17 -8.78 -13.23
C GLN A 26 -3.01 -8.17 -12.43
N ILE A 27 -3.30 -7.20 -11.54
CA ILE A 27 -2.31 -6.59 -10.66
C ILE A 27 -1.72 -7.65 -9.73
N SER A 28 -2.57 -8.47 -9.11
CA SER A 28 -2.15 -9.51 -8.16
C SER A 28 -1.22 -10.53 -8.83
N SER A 29 -1.58 -11.02 -10.02
CA SER A 29 -0.76 -11.96 -10.78
C SER A 29 0.61 -11.37 -11.14
N LYS A 30 0.63 -10.11 -11.60
CA LYS A 30 1.86 -9.41 -11.96
C LYS A 30 2.76 -9.16 -10.74
N LEU A 31 2.17 -8.74 -9.62
CA LEU A 31 2.88 -8.51 -8.37
C LEU A 31 3.45 -9.80 -7.80
N ILE A 32 2.66 -10.88 -7.74
CA ILE A 32 3.08 -12.19 -7.26
C ILE A 32 4.26 -12.69 -8.09
N SER A 33 4.15 -12.65 -9.42
CA SER A 33 5.25 -13.07 -10.31
C SER A 33 6.51 -12.24 -10.09
N HIS A 34 6.37 -10.92 -9.93
CA HIS A 34 7.52 -10.04 -9.68
C HIS A 34 8.21 -10.37 -8.35
N ILE A 35 7.44 -10.63 -7.28
CA ILE A 35 7.99 -10.97 -5.98
C ILE A 35 8.67 -12.34 -6.02
N GLN A 36 8.05 -13.36 -6.61
CA GLN A 36 8.58 -14.73 -6.66
C GLN A 36 9.91 -14.83 -7.42
N VAL A 37 10.09 -14.01 -8.46
CA VAL A 37 11.35 -13.98 -9.24
C VAL A 37 12.49 -13.33 -8.44
N ASN A 38 12.18 -12.35 -7.59
CA ASN A 38 13.22 -11.51 -6.96
C ASN A 38 13.46 -11.83 -5.46
N PHE A 39 12.57 -12.57 -4.82
CA PHE A 39 12.64 -12.82 -3.36
C PHE A 39 12.30 -14.28 -3.03
N THR A 40 13.01 -14.82 -2.03
CA THR A 40 12.71 -16.13 -1.45
C THR A 40 12.07 -15.93 -0.08
N ASN A 41 10.79 -16.30 0.06
CA ASN A 41 10.03 -16.25 1.31
C ASN A 41 10.08 -14.88 2.05
N PRO A 42 9.80 -13.74 1.37
CA PRO A 42 9.93 -12.42 1.96
C PRO A 42 8.88 -12.14 3.05
N LYS A 43 9.22 -11.27 3.99
CA LYS A 43 8.27 -10.60 4.89
C LYS A 43 7.61 -9.45 4.15
N ILE A 44 6.33 -9.55 3.88
CA ILE A 44 5.58 -8.58 3.06
C ILE A 44 4.56 -7.85 3.91
N ALA A 45 4.70 -6.54 4.06
CA ALA A 45 3.58 -5.73 4.50
C ALA A 45 2.59 -5.53 3.34
N SER A 46 1.33 -5.82 3.61
CA SER A 46 0.21 -5.58 2.71
C SER A 46 -0.86 -4.78 3.44
N PHE A 47 -2.07 -4.77 2.94
CA PHE A 47 -3.22 -4.13 3.60
C PHE A 47 -4.50 -4.91 3.31
N VAL A 48 -5.52 -4.68 4.11
CA VAL A 48 -6.88 -5.13 3.80
C VAL A 48 -7.56 -4.04 3.00
N SER A 49 -7.90 -4.35 1.77
CA SER A 49 -8.51 -3.38 0.84
C SER A 49 -9.84 -2.84 1.36
N LEU A 50 -10.01 -1.53 1.22
CA LEU A 50 -11.28 -0.85 1.45
C LEU A 50 -12.16 -0.97 0.20
N LYS A 51 -13.44 -0.61 0.35
CA LYS A 51 -14.38 -0.57 -0.78
C LYS A 51 -13.81 0.25 -1.94
N ASN A 52 -13.86 -0.31 -3.13
CA ASN A 52 -13.32 0.27 -4.37
C ASN A 52 -11.79 0.39 -4.47
N GLU A 53 -11.02 -0.12 -3.53
CA GLU A 53 -9.58 -0.33 -3.68
C GLU A 53 -9.30 -1.59 -4.51
N ILE A 54 -8.04 -1.74 -4.91
CA ILE A 54 -7.54 -2.99 -5.48
C ILE A 54 -7.68 -4.08 -4.43
N ASP A 55 -8.32 -5.18 -4.79
CA ASP A 55 -8.47 -6.30 -3.88
C ASP A 55 -7.12 -7.00 -3.66
N THR A 56 -6.67 -7.00 -2.41
CA THR A 56 -5.41 -7.61 -1.98
C THR A 56 -5.57 -9.03 -1.46
N GLN A 57 -6.78 -9.58 -1.44
CA GLN A 57 -7.04 -10.90 -0.86
C GLN A 57 -6.22 -12.01 -1.53
N THR A 58 -6.12 -11.99 -2.86
CA THR A 58 -5.31 -12.95 -3.62
C THR A 58 -3.84 -12.89 -3.21
N ILE A 59 -3.28 -11.68 -3.08
CA ILE A 59 -1.90 -11.46 -2.64
C ILE A 59 -1.70 -11.96 -1.20
N ASN A 60 -2.60 -11.56 -0.30
CA ASN A 60 -2.52 -11.87 1.12
C ASN A 60 -2.72 -13.37 1.41
N ASN A 61 -3.38 -14.10 0.53
CA ASN A 61 -3.54 -15.55 0.64
C ASN A 61 -2.41 -16.33 -0.04
N HIS A 62 -1.68 -15.70 -0.97
CA HIS A 62 -0.63 -16.37 -1.72
C HIS A 62 0.68 -16.51 -0.92
N PHE A 63 1.05 -15.48 -0.15
CA PHE A 63 2.29 -15.46 0.63
C PHE A 63 2.05 -15.84 2.09
N GLU A 64 2.98 -16.59 2.66
CA GLU A 64 2.92 -17.07 4.04
C GLU A 64 3.24 -15.94 5.06
N ASN A 65 4.20 -15.07 4.74
CA ASN A 65 4.70 -14.06 5.65
C ASN A 65 4.08 -12.68 5.35
N ILE A 66 2.76 -12.61 5.42
CA ILE A 66 2.01 -11.35 5.30
C ILE A 66 1.88 -10.67 6.65
N TYR A 67 2.15 -9.37 6.64
CA TYR A 67 1.98 -8.45 7.77
C TYR A 67 1.01 -7.34 7.37
N LEU A 68 0.11 -6.99 8.29
CA LEU A 68 -0.88 -5.93 8.06
C LEU A 68 -0.60 -4.74 8.98
N PRO A 69 -0.86 -3.51 8.54
CA PRO A 69 -0.61 -2.33 9.34
C PRO A 69 -1.55 -2.30 10.53
N ILE A 70 -0.99 -1.97 11.69
CA ILE A 70 -1.71 -1.67 12.93
C ILE A 70 -1.32 -0.28 13.40
N ILE A 71 -2.29 0.47 13.94
CA ILE A 71 -2.02 1.83 14.41
C ILE A 71 -1.18 1.79 15.67
N HIS A 72 -0.07 2.54 15.66
CA HIS A 72 0.75 2.68 16.84
C HIS A 72 -0.04 3.35 17.98
N PRO A 73 -0.08 2.78 19.20
CA PRO A 73 -0.96 3.26 20.27
C PRO A 73 -0.60 4.67 20.78
N PHE A 74 0.67 5.07 20.70
CA PHE A 74 1.17 6.32 21.28
C PHE A 74 1.72 7.32 20.25
N ILE A 75 2.16 6.85 19.08
CA ILE A 75 2.78 7.73 18.07
C ILE A 75 1.73 8.15 17.06
N LYS A 76 1.48 9.46 16.97
CA LYS A 76 0.59 10.01 15.95
C LYS A 76 1.14 9.68 14.55
N HIS A 77 0.29 9.13 13.69
CA HIS A 77 0.64 8.61 12.36
C HIS A 77 1.62 7.43 12.35
N GLY A 78 1.99 6.89 13.53
CA GLY A 78 2.81 5.69 13.63
C GLY A 78 2.07 4.44 13.16
N LEU A 79 2.78 3.55 12.47
CA LEU A 79 2.34 2.20 12.13
C LEU A 79 3.36 1.19 12.64
N TRP A 80 2.87 0.11 13.19
CA TRP A 80 3.53 -1.17 13.25
C TRP A 80 2.90 -2.11 12.22
N PHE A 81 3.48 -3.26 12.03
CA PHE A 81 2.96 -4.29 11.16
C PHE A 81 2.87 -5.58 11.95
N ALA A 82 1.68 -6.19 11.99
CA ALA A 82 1.48 -7.45 12.69
C ALA A 82 1.23 -8.58 11.69
N LYS A 83 1.74 -9.78 12.00
CA LYS A 83 1.54 -10.96 11.15
C LYS A 83 0.03 -11.20 10.97
N ASP A 84 -0.39 -11.46 9.75
CA ASP A 84 -1.79 -11.68 9.41
C ASP A 84 -2.28 -13.01 10.01
N SER A 85 -3.05 -12.90 11.10
CA SER A 85 -3.65 -14.04 11.81
C SER A 85 -4.93 -14.56 11.15
N LYS A 86 -5.40 -13.94 10.06
CA LYS A 86 -6.71 -14.19 9.42
C LYS A 86 -7.90 -13.96 10.34
N SER A 87 -7.68 -13.35 11.50
CA SER A 87 -8.70 -12.91 12.45
C SER A 87 -8.55 -11.42 12.69
N TYR A 88 -9.65 -10.66 12.65
CA TYR A 88 -9.59 -9.21 12.59
C TYR A 88 -10.53 -8.55 13.60
N TYR A 89 -10.13 -7.36 14.05
CA TYR A 89 -11.03 -6.41 14.72
C TYR A 89 -11.09 -5.09 13.92
N LEU A 90 -12.07 -4.26 14.22
CA LEU A 90 -12.17 -2.93 13.61
C LEU A 90 -11.51 -1.88 14.53
N ASN A 91 -10.56 -1.14 14.00
CA ASN A 91 -9.96 -0.01 14.70
C ASN A 91 -10.88 1.23 14.72
N LYS A 92 -10.44 2.33 15.35
CA LYS A 92 -11.19 3.59 15.45
C LYS A 92 -11.56 4.24 14.09
N TYR A 93 -10.88 3.85 13.01
CA TYR A 93 -11.19 4.29 11.64
C TYR A 93 -12.05 3.30 10.87
N LYS A 94 -12.59 2.26 11.54
CA LYS A 94 -13.37 1.16 10.95
C LYS A 94 -12.58 0.36 9.90
N ILE A 95 -11.26 0.32 10.05
CA ILE A 95 -10.35 -0.48 9.22
C ILE A 95 -10.04 -1.77 9.98
N LYS A 96 -10.00 -2.89 9.27
CA LYS A 96 -9.63 -4.19 9.85
C LYS A 96 -8.15 -4.20 10.21
N GLU A 97 -7.86 -4.53 11.45
CA GLU A 97 -6.52 -4.86 11.93
C GLU A 97 -6.49 -6.33 12.37
N PRO A 98 -5.37 -7.05 12.18
CA PRO A 98 -5.28 -8.44 12.62
C PRO A 98 -5.30 -8.52 14.15
N ILE A 99 -5.85 -9.60 14.69
CA ILE A 99 -5.65 -9.94 16.09
C ILE A 99 -4.22 -10.47 16.22
N TYR A 100 -3.41 -9.89 17.11
CA TYR A 100 -1.97 -10.17 17.20
C TYR A 100 -1.50 -10.29 18.65
N SER A 101 -0.36 -10.90 18.85
CA SER A 101 0.43 -10.82 20.07
C SER A 101 1.69 -9.95 19.84
N VAL A 102 2.33 -9.50 20.92
CA VAL A 102 3.51 -8.62 20.83
C VAL A 102 4.63 -9.23 19.97
N LYS A 103 4.81 -10.55 20.02
CA LYS A 103 5.82 -11.27 19.23
C LYS A 103 5.56 -11.26 17.71
N ASP A 104 4.34 -10.96 17.30
CA ASP A 104 3.92 -10.94 15.90
C ASP A 104 4.13 -9.57 15.26
N ILE A 105 4.56 -8.56 16.04
CA ILE A 105 4.77 -7.19 15.60
C ILE A 105 6.17 -7.03 15.02
N VAL A 106 6.25 -6.36 13.89
CA VAL A 106 7.49 -5.89 13.28
C VAL A 106 7.38 -4.41 12.91
N THR A 107 8.50 -3.75 12.81
CA THR A 107 8.61 -2.38 12.27
C THR A 107 8.79 -2.40 10.77
N ALA A 108 8.66 -1.25 10.11
CA ALA A 108 8.87 -1.14 8.65
C ALA A 108 10.28 -1.58 8.21
N TRP A 109 11.29 -1.44 9.08
CA TRP A 109 12.68 -1.82 8.80
C TRP A 109 12.92 -3.32 8.72
N GLU A 110 12.07 -4.12 9.36
CA GLU A 110 12.21 -5.58 9.45
C GLU A 110 11.50 -6.31 8.31
N LEU A 111 10.86 -5.54 7.41
CA LEU A 111 10.15 -6.05 6.24
C LEU A 111 11.09 -6.04 5.02
N ASP A 112 10.84 -6.96 4.10
CA ASP A 112 11.53 -7.00 2.81
C ASP A 112 10.77 -6.17 1.76
N ILE A 113 9.44 -6.19 1.82
CA ILE A 113 8.55 -5.52 0.87
C ILE A 113 7.41 -4.83 1.63
N ILE A 114 7.05 -3.63 1.19
CA ILE A 114 5.85 -2.93 1.65
C ILE A 114 4.97 -2.59 0.45
N ILE A 115 3.80 -3.22 0.38
CA ILE A 115 2.76 -2.88 -0.58
C ILE A 115 1.97 -1.69 -0.03
N VAL A 116 1.96 -0.59 -0.77
CA VAL A 116 1.41 0.69 -0.32
C VAL A 116 0.09 0.98 -1.02
N PRO A 117 -1.01 1.19 -0.27
CA PRO A 117 -2.27 1.65 -0.85
C PRO A 117 -2.13 3.09 -1.37
N ILE A 118 -2.63 3.34 -2.57
CA ILE A 118 -2.55 4.66 -3.20
C ILE A 118 -3.89 5.10 -3.79
N VAL A 119 -4.14 6.41 -3.77
CA VAL A 119 -5.30 7.03 -4.44
C VAL A 119 -4.91 7.45 -5.85
N GLY A 120 -3.66 7.83 -6.04
CA GLY A 120 -3.12 8.17 -7.35
C GLY A 120 -1.60 8.28 -7.33
N PHE A 121 -1.00 8.36 -8.51
CA PHE A 121 0.45 8.37 -8.66
C PHE A 121 0.90 9.21 -9.86
N THR A 122 2.16 9.61 -9.84
CA THR A 122 2.84 10.28 -10.95
C THR A 122 3.71 9.28 -11.73
N SER A 123 4.08 9.63 -12.96
CA SER A 123 4.99 8.80 -13.77
C SER A 123 6.36 8.57 -13.12
N ASP A 124 6.79 9.45 -12.22
CA ASP A 124 8.03 9.30 -11.45
C ASP A 124 7.82 8.72 -10.04
N LYS A 125 6.69 8.05 -9.82
CA LYS A 125 6.37 7.19 -8.66
C LYS A 125 6.14 7.92 -7.34
N PHE A 126 5.83 9.21 -7.35
CA PHE A 126 5.23 9.84 -6.19
C PHE A 126 3.75 9.49 -6.11
N ARG A 127 3.23 9.37 -4.91
CA ARG A 127 1.84 9.00 -4.68
C ARG A 127 1.07 10.05 -3.93
N ILE A 128 -0.23 10.01 -4.10
CA ILE A 128 -1.21 10.64 -3.22
C ILE A 128 -2.02 9.55 -2.53
N GLY A 129 -2.09 9.61 -1.20
CA GLY A 129 -2.90 8.71 -0.36
C GLY A 129 -4.18 9.38 0.14
N MET A 130 -4.83 8.76 1.10
CA MET A 130 -6.09 9.23 1.72
C MET A 130 -5.93 10.50 2.58
N GLY A 131 -4.69 10.98 2.81
CA GLY A 131 -4.41 12.22 3.53
C GLY A 131 -4.05 12.05 5.00
N GLY A 132 -4.01 10.84 5.52
CA GLY A 132 -3.63 10.56 6.92
C GLY A 132 -2.13 10.65 7.21
N GLY A 133 -1.26 10.68 6.19
CA GLY A 133 0.20 10.82 6.35
C GLY A 133 0.91 9.59 6.94
N PHE A 134 0.19 8.49 7.18
CA PHE A 134 0.75 7.30 7.84
C PHE A 134 1.96 6.72 7.11
N TYR A 135 1.84 6.47 5.81
CA TYR A 135 2.94 5.87 5.05
C TYR A 135 4.12 6.84 4.85
N ASP A 136 3.87 8.15 4.70
CA ASP A 136 4.98 9.12 4.57
C ASP A 136 5.77 9.24 5.87
N TYR A 137 5.07 9.19 7.01
CA TYR A 137 5.72 9.18 8.31
C TYR A 137 6.57 7.91 8.51
N ASN A 138 5.98 6.74 8.33
CA ASN A 138 6.64 5.46 8.63
C ASN A 138 7.69 5.05 7.59
N LEU A 139 7.64 5.61 6.38
CA LEU A 139 8.61 5.38 5.31
C LEU A 139 9.61 6.54 5.15
N SER A 140 9.65 7.50 6.08
CA SER A 140 10.53 8.67 5.97
C SER A 140 12.01 8.31 5.83
N PHE A 141 12.44 7.19 6.40
CA PHE A 141 13.80 6.65 6.27
C PHE A 141 14.16 6.22 4.85
N LYS A 142 13.19 5.96 3.99
CA LYS A 142 13.41 5.61 2.57
C LYS A 142 14.12 6.70 1.78
N LYS A 143 14.18 7.92 2.29
CA LYS A 143 14.98 9.00 1.69
C LYS A 143 16.47 8.69 1.65
N THR A 144 16.94 7.84 2.57
CA THR A 144 18.37 7.48 2.72
C THR A 144 18.63 5.98 2.63
N HIS A 145 17.60 5.15 2.67
CA HIS A 145 17.70 3.69 2.68
C HIS A 145 16.98 3.05 1.49
N LYS A 146 17.59 2.05 0.89
CA LYS A 146 17.02 1.33 -0.26
C LYS A 146 15.93 0.33 0.14
N TYR A 147 16.06 -0.32 1.29
CA TYR A 147 15.13 -1.34 1.77
C TYR A 147 14.24 -0.81 2.89
N PRO A 148 13.05 -1.40 3.07
CA PRO A 148 12.37 -2.41 2.26
C PRO A 148 12.00 -1.91 0.85
N LEU A 149 11.73 -2.83 -0.10
CA LEU A 149 11.19 -2.47 -1.40
C LEU A 149 9.74 -1.96 -1.23
N THR A 150 9.45 -0.76 -1.71
CA THR A 150 8.11 -0.16 -1.64
C THR A 150 7.40 -0.25 -2.97
N ILE A 151 6.25 -0.91 -3.00
CA ILE A 151 5.47 -1.15 -4.22
C ILE A 151 4.08 -0.54 -4.06
N GLY A 152 3.75 0.45 -4.87
CA GLY A 152 2.38 0.95 -5.00
C GLY A 152 1.59 0.09 -5.96
N ILE A 153 0.32 -0.19 -5.64
CA ILE A 153 -0.61 -0.83 -6.57
C ILE A 153 -1.75 0.12 -6.90
N ALA A 154 -2.06 0.25 -8.18
CA ALA A 154 -3.06 1.20 -8.68
C ALA A 154 -3.69 0.73 -9.99
N PHE A 155 -4.88 1.24 -10.31
CA PHE A 155 -5.42 1.16 -11.66
C PHE A 155 -4.71 2.19 -12.55
N ASP A 156 -4.60 1.93 -13.86
CA ASP A 156 -3.90 2.81 -14.79
C ASP A 156 -4.47 4.24 -14.80
N GLU A 157 -5.78 4.37 -14.63
CA GLU A 157 -6.52 5.63 -14.60
C GLU A 157 -6.22 6.50 -13.36
N GLN A 158 -5.56 5.95 -12.35
CA GLN A 158 -5.11 6.69 -11.16
C GLN A 158 -3.80 7.45 -11.40
N GLN A 159 -3.22 7.39 -12.60
CA GLN A 159 -2.06 8.20 -12.94
C GLN A 159 -2.46 9.67 -13.16
N ASN A 160 -1.79 10.58 -12.45
CA ASN A 160 -1.98 12.01 -12.63
C ASN A 160 -0.69 12.77 -12.29
N ASN A 161 -0.04 13.32 -13.31
CA ASN A 161 1.22 14.05 -13.13
C ASN A 161 1.05 15.47 -12.55
N ALA A 162 -0.21 15.94 -12.36
CA ALA A 162 -0.50 17.18 -11.65
C ALA A 162 -0.51 17.02 -10.11
N ILE A 163 -0.21 15.84 -9.58
CA ILE A 163 -0.07 15.61 -8.13
C ILE A 163 1.05 16.52 -7.60
N ILE A 164 0.68 17.41 -6.69
CA ILE A 164 1.60 18.33 -6.02
C ILE A 164 2.39 17.56 -4.98
N ARG A 165 3.71 17.69 -5.02
CA ARG A 165 4.63 17.03 -4.08
C ARG A 165 4.92 17.94 -2.90
N ASP A 166 5.04 17.33 -1.73
CA ASP A 166 5.54 17.96 -0.52
C ASP A 166 6.91 17.40 -0.17
N ILE A 167 7.68 18.14 0.63
CA ILE A 167 9.01 17.71 1.09
C ILE A 167 8.98 16.39 1.88
N HIS A 168 7.83 16.06 2.45
CA HIS A 168 7.64 14.84 3.24
C HIS A 168 7.15 13.65 2.41
N ASP A 169 6.70 13.87 1.17
CA ASP A 169 6.23 12.76 0.32
C ASP A 169 7.38 11.82 -0.02
N ILE A 170 7.11 10.52 0.10
CA ILE A 170 8.09 9.47 -0.19
C ILE A 170 7.81 8.91 -1.59
N LYS A 171 8.86 8.88 -2.40
CA LYS A 171 8.86 8.21 -3.70
C LYS A 171 8.85 6.71 -3.49
N LEU A 172 7.99 5.99 -4.22
CA LEU A 172 7.97 4.53 -4.21
C LEU A 172 9.04 3.96 -5.15
N ASP A 173 9.47 2.75 -4.88
CA ASP A 173 10.44 2.06 -5.73
C ASP A 173 9.76 1.56 -7.01
N LEU A 174 8.55 1.02 -6.90
CA LEU A 174 7.75 0.52 -8.01
C LEU A 174 6.28 0.95 -7.89
N ILE A 175 5.61 1.02 -9.04
CA ILE A 175 4.15 1.05 -9.13
C ILE A 175 3.71 -0.01 -10.12
N ILE A 176 2.79 -0.87 -9.70
CA ILE A 176 2.23 -1.94 -10.52
C ILE A 176 0.78 -1.60 -10.83
N THR A 177 0.47 -1.61 -12.12
CA THR A 177 -0.89 -1.43 -12.65
C THR A 177 -1.30 -2.65 -13.48
N PRO A 178 -2.56 -2.76 -13.93
CA PRO A 178 -2.97 -3.86 -14.80
C PRO A 178 -2.10 -3.99 -16.06
N THR A 179 -1.65 -2.88 -16.65
CA THR A 179 -0.94 -2.90 -17.93
C THR A 179 0.59 -2.86 -17.81
N ARG A 180 1.17 -2.32 -16.71
CA ARG A 180 2.62 -2.03 -16.63
C ARG A 180 3.20 -2.06 -15.21
N ILE A 181 4.53 -2.11 -15.15
CA ILE A 181 5.35 -1.85 -13.96
C ILE A 181 6.18 -0.61 -14.26
N LEU A 182 6.12 0.39 -13.35
CA LEU A 182 6.86 1.64 -13.41
C LEU A 182 8.03 1.61 -12.44
#